data_0c68395572e3a38e111a84e841939263
#
_entry.id   0c68395572e3a38e111a84e841939263
#
_cell.length_a   1.000
_cell.length_b   1.000
_cell.length_c   1.000
_cell.angle_alpha   90.00
_cell.angle_beta   90.00
_cell.angle_gamma   90.00
#
_symmetry.space_group_name_H-M   'P 1'
#
loop_
_entity.id
_entity.type
_entity.pdbx_description
1 polymer ?
#
loop_
_entity_poly.entity_id
_entity_poly.type
_entity_poly.pdbx_seq_one_letter_code
_entity_poly.pdbx_strand_id
1 'polypeptide(L)'
;NNVFASPVMFQNWSQGGAFVNNLICGGIEPHTVPDRSTPYHYPHTTEVAGCAVVSGGDERWLNNMFAPQPVKPTVGEYGLSAYSDCPMSMHEYLERQRAMWADPSQGGGERNPLQSLYAGGNIYLSGAQGLNKQEGTADDSERMQEDAPFFGGTASTSVACDEPMPVTLVEELDGLYLQCTVPQAVAEIG
;
A
#
# COMPACT_ATOMS: atom_id res chain seq x y z
N ASN A 1 -6.12 -12.95 -3.27
CA ASN A 1 -5.34 -14.18 -3.07
C ASN A 1 -4.45 -14.42 -4.28
N ASN A 2 -3.35 -13.68 -4.38
CA ASN A 2 -2.40 -13.82 -5.47
C ASN A 2 -0.99 -14.01 -4.91
N VAL A 3 -0.10 -14.52 -5.76
CA VAL A 3 1.33 -14.59 -5.49
C VAL A 3 2.06 -13.72 -6.51
N PHE A 4 2.80 -12.74 -6.01
CA PHE A 4 3.63 -11.85 -6.81
C PHE A 4 5.09 -12.18 -6.55
N ALA A 5 5.63 -13.16 -7.29
CA ALA A 5 6.99 -13.68 -7.10
C ALA A 5 8.08 -12.90 -7.88
N SER A 6 7.70 -11.88 -8.63
CA SER A 6 8.64 -11.02 -9.36
C SER A 6 9.39 -10.08 -8.42
N PRO A 7 10.65 -9.69 -8.72
CA PRO A 7 11.36 -8.64 -7.96
C PRO A 7 10.66 -7.27 -7.94
N VAL A 8 9.82 -7.00 -8.91
CA VAL A 8 8.92 -5.84 -8.94
C VAL A 8 7.49 -6.36 -8.93
N MET A 9 6.73 -6.04 -7.90
CA MET A 9 5.31 -6.38 -7.86
C MET A 9 4.57 -5.53 -8.88
N PHE A 10 4.60 -4.22 -8.74
CA PHE A 10 4.05 -3.31 -9.73
C PHE A 10 4.42 -1.84 -9.46
N GLN A 11 4.33 -1.06 -10.52
CA GLN A 11 4.34 0.39 -10.48
C GLN A 11 2.89 0.87 -10.53
N ASN A 12 2.45 1.56 -9.49
CA ASN A 12 1.06 1.96 -9.34
C ASN A 12 0.81 3.36 -9.90
N TRP A 13 0.21 3.43 -11.07
CA TRP A 13 -0.19 4.67 -11.76
C TRP A 13 -1.69 4.94 -11.61
N SER A 14 -2.32 4.36 -10.61
CA SER A 14 -3.76 4.44 -10.33
C SER A 14 -4.02 4.94 -8.93
N GLN A 15 -5.27 5.08 -8.60
CA GLN A 15 -5.73 5.34 -7.25
C GLN A 15 -6.95 4.47 -6.95
N GLY A 16 -7.09 4.10 -5.69
CA GLY A 16 -8.14 3.21 -5.22
C GLY A 16 -7.94 1.77 -5.68
N GLY A 17 -7.73 0.89 -4.75
CA GLY A 17 -7.54 -0.52 -5.02
C GLY A 17 -7.64 -1.33 -3.74
N ALA A 18 -7.75 -2.65 -3.86
CA ALA A 18 -7.74 -3.55 -2.73
C ALA A 18 -6.77 -4.71 -2.99
N PHE A 19 -5.77 -4.80 -2.15
CA PHE A 19 -4.78 -5.86 -2.13
C PHE A 19 -5.01 -6.66 -0.85
N VAL A 20 -5.61 -7.83 -0.99
CA VAL A 20 -6.08 -8.61 0.17
C VAL A 20 -5.61 -10.04 0.05
N ASN A 21 -5.02 -10.57 1.12
CA ASN A 21 -4.55 -11.95 1.24
C ASN A 21 -3.55 -12.33 0.13
N ASN A 22 -2.57 -11.51 -0.17
CA ASN A 22 -1.56 -11.79 -1.18
C ASN A 22 -0.22 -12.12 -0.55
N LEU A 23 0.57 -12.93 -1.24
CA LEU A 23 2.00 -13.10 -1.01
C LEU A 23 2.74 -12.18 -1.99
N ILE A 24 3.54 -11.26 -1.46
CA ILE A 24 4.20 -10.19 -2.22
C ILE A 24 5.71 -10.28 -2.00
N CYS A 25 6.43 -10.68 -3.04
CA CYS A 25 7.88 -10.84 -3.01
C CYS A 25 8.65 -9.68 -3.63
N GLY A 26 7.96 -8.77 -4.30
CA GLY A 26 8.56 -7.69 -5.07
C GLY A 26 8.33 -6.29 -4.49
N GLY A 27 9.07 -5.33 -5.04
CA GLY A 27 8.93 -3.92 -4.70
C GLY A 27 7.65 -3.29 -5.26
N ILE A 28 7.21 -2.24 -4.60
CA ILE A 28 6.03 -1.43 -4.95
C ILE A 28 6.49 0.01 -5.13
N GLU A 29 6.04 0.66 -6.20
CA GLU A 29 6.32 2.06 -6.47
C GLU A 29 5.03 2.79 -6.82
N PRO A 30 4.50 3.66 -5.95
CA PRO A 30 3.36 4.51 -6.27
C PRO A 30 3.80 5.70 -7.12
N HIS A 31 2.94 6.08 -8.06
CA HIS A 31 3.12 7.24 -8.90
C HIS A 31 1.90 8.15 -8.87
N THR A 32 2.13 9.45 -8.97
CA THR A 32 1.07 10.43 -9.24
C THR A 32 1.04 10.76 -10.73
N VAL A 33 -0.15 11.01 -11.27
CA VAL A 33 -0.34 11.36 -12.69
C VAL A 33 -1.17 12.64 -12.78
N PRO A 34 -0.58 13.80 -12.46
CA PRO A 34 -1.33 15.07 -12.29
C PRO A 34 -1.92 15.63 -13.59
N ASP A 35 -1.42 15.22 -14.73
CA ASP A 35 -1.91 15.59 -16.06
C ASP A 35 -3.05 14.67 -16.56
N ARG A 36 -3.42 13.67 -15.78
CA ARG A 36 -4.49 12.74 -16.11
C ARG A 36 -5.71 12.96 -15.24
N SER A 37 -6.83 13.28 -15.86
CA SER A 37 -8.14 13.30 -15.21
C SER A 37 -8.91 12.01 -15.49
N THR A 38 -9.50 11.47 -14.45
CA THR A 38 -10.32 10.26 -14.52
C THR A 38 -11.75 10.59 -14.05
N PRO A 39 -12.79 10.19 -14.79
CA PRO A 39 -14.15 10.37 -14.34
C PRO A 39 -14.45 9.49 -13.13
N TYR A 40 -15.17 10.03 -12.17
CA TYR A 40 -15.73 9.26 -11.07
C TYR A 40 -17.26 9.28 -11.15
N HIS A 41 -17.88 8.22 -10.65
CA HIS A 41 -19.30 7.98 -10.80
C HIS A 41 -20.02 8.06 -9.46
N TYR A 42 -21.30 8.40 -9.49
CA TYR A 42 -22.13 8.21 -8.32
C TYR A 42 -22.20 6.71 -7.94
N PRO A 43 -22.30 6.39 -6.65
CA PRO A 43 -22.37 5.00 -6.21
C PRO A 43 -23.45 4.21 -6.96
N HIS A 44 -23.09 3.03 -7.43
CA HIS A 44 -23.98 2.08 -8.13
C HIS A 44 -24.62 2.61 -9.43
N THR A 45 -24.00 3.60 -10.07
CA THR A 45 -24.49 4.14 -11.36
C THR A 45 -23.35 4.24 -12.37
N THR A 46 -23.70 4.45 -13.64
CA THR A 46 -22.76 4.82 -14.71
C THR A 46 -22.74 6.36 -14.95
N GLU A 47 -23.48 7.11 -14.14
CA GLU A 47 -23.55 8.57 -14.25
C GLU A 47 -22.27 9.18 -13.71
N VAL A 48 -21.62 10.02 -14.51
CA VAL A 48 -20.40 10.71 -14.14
C VAL A 48 -20.74 11.85 -13.17
N ALA A 49 -20.17 11.78 -11.95
CA ALA A 49 -20.31 12.82 -10.95
C ALA A 49 -19.30 13.97 -11.15
N GLY A 50 -18.20 13.69 -11.84
CA GLY A 50 -17.14 14.65 -12.11
C GLY A 50 -15.87 13.99 -12.61
N CYS A 51 -14.78 14.77 -12.70
CA CYS A 51 -13.44 14.27 -13.02
C CYS A 51 -12.48 14.67 -11.92
N ALA A 52 -11.59 13.75 -11.54
CA ALA A 52 -10.53 14.00 -10.58
C ALA A 52 -9.16 13.66 -11.18
N VAL A 53 -8.16 14.40 -10.74
CA VAL A 53 -6.76 14.10 -11.06
C VAL A 53 -6.35 12.81 -10.38
N VAL A 54 -5.54 12.00 -11.05
CA VAL A 54 -5.01 10.75 -10.46
C VAL A 54 -3.86 11.09 -9.52
N SER A 55 -4.17 11.21 -8.24
CA SER A 55 -3.18 11.50 -7.20
C SER A 55 -2.44 10.26 -6.70
N GLY A 56 -2.96 9.06 -6.98
CA GLY A 56 -2.47 7.82 -6.35
C GLY A 56 -2.94 7.68 -4.90
N GLY A 57 -2.69 6.55 -4.29
CA GLY A 57 -3.19 6.23 -2.95
C GLY A 57 -4.64 5.74 -2.96
N ASP A 58 -5.31 5.85 -1.81
CA ASP A 58 -6.66 5.28 -1.56
C ASP A 58 -6.72 3.75 -1.70
N GLU A 59 -5.59 3.07 -1.53
CA GLU A 59 -5.55 1.61 -1.53
C GLU A 59 -5.83 1.03 -0.15
N ARG A 60 -6.28 -0.22 -0.17
CA ARG A 60 -6.51 -1.08 0.99
C ARG A 60 -5.55 -2.25 0.93
N TRP A 61 -4.64 -2.31 1.87
CA TRP A 61 -3.62 -3.35 2.00
C TRP A 61 -3.90 -4.19 3.24
N LEU A 62 -4.65 -5.27 3.06
CA LEU A 62 -5.19 -6.04 4.19
C LEU A 62 -4.75 -7.50 4.12
N ASN A 63 -4.23 -8.01 5.23
CA ASN A 63 -3.85 -9.42 5.40
C ASN A 63 -2.86 -9.91 4.32
N ASN A 64 -1.94 -9.07 3.88
CA ASN A 64 -0.90 -9.48 2.94
C ASN A 64 0.35 -9.93 3.68
N MET A 65 1.13 -10.78 3.04
CA MET A 65 2.45 -11.17 3.48
C MET A 65 3.48 -10.59 2.51
N PHE A 66 4.32 -9.70 3.00
CA PHE A 66 5.45 -9.12 2.27
C PHE A 66 6.69 -9.94 2.57
N ALA A 67 7.20 -10.69 1.60
CA ALA A 67 8.31 -11.61 1.72
C ALA A 67 9.42 -11.25 0.70
N PRO A 68 10.23 -10.23 0.98
CA PRO A 68 11.34 -9.83 0.13
C PRO A 68 12.22 -11.02 -0.23
N GLN A 69 12.57 -11.15 -1.50
CA GLN A 69 13.51 -12.15 -1.96
C GLN A 69 14.94 -11.58 -1.97
N PRO A 70 15.99 -12.44 -2.02
CA PRO A 70 17.38 -11.99 -1.98
C PRO A 70 17.78 -11.03 -3.12
N VAL A 71 17.01 -10.98 -4.17
CA VAL A 71 17.25 -10.06 -5.31
C VAL A 71 16.64 -8.71 -4.97
N LYS A 72 17.49 -7.70 -4.80
CA LYS A 72 17.03 -6.34 -4.55
C LYS A 72 16.07 -5.88 -5.66
N PRO A 73 14.94 -5.23 -5.33
CA PRO A 73 14.04 -4.72 -6.36
C PRO A 73 14.79 -3.66 -7.19
N THR A 74 14.55 -3.68 -8.48
CA THR A 74 15.11 -2.66 -9.38
C THR A 74 14.33 -1.36 -9.29
N VAL A 75 13.11 -1.41 -8.78
CA VAL A 75 12.18 -0.30 -8.68
C VAL A 75 11.35 -0.47 -7.40
N GLY A 76 11.10 0.62 -6.70
CA GLY A 76 10.22 0.66 -5.54
C GLY A 76 10.85 0.14 -4.24
N GLU A 77 10.00 0.02 -3.24
CA GLU A 77 10.36 -0.40 -1.90
C GLU A 77 9.66 -1.71 -1.53
N TYR A 78 10.23 -2.47 -0.61
CA TYR A 78 9.58 -3.63 -0.04
C TYR A 78 8.60 -3.23 1.05
N GLY A 79 7.36 -3.69 0.94
CA GLY A 79 6.29 -3.33 1.86
C GLY A 79 5.60 -2.03 1.48
N LEU A 80 5.14 -1.27 2.46
CA LEU A 80 4.34 -0.06 2.28
C LEU A 80 5.08 1.25 2.56
N SER A 81 6.39 1.20 2.83
CA SER A 81 7.19 2.40 3.13
C SER A 81 7.18 3.43 2.00
N ALA A 82 7.03 3.00 0.75
CA ALA A 82 6.87 3.90 -0.39
C ALA A 82 5.63 4.83 -0.30
N TYR A 83 4.68 4.48 0.55
CA TYR A 83 3.49 5.30 0.83
C TYR A 83 3.60 6.15 2.10
N SER A 84 4.77 6.19 2.74
CA SER A 84 4.94 6.87 4.05
C SER A 84 4.63 8.36 4.01
N ASP A 85 4.70 9.00 2.84
CA ASP A 85 4.34 10.40 2.64
C ASP A 85 2.84 10.62 2.40
N CYS A 86 2.03 9.56 2.38
CA CYS A 86 0.59 9.74 2.21
C CYS A 86 -0.01 10.48 3.43
N PRO A 87 -1.05 11.30 3.22
CA PRO A 87 -1.74 11.95 4.32
C PRO A 87 -2.41 10.91 5.21
N MET A 88 -2.42 11.17 6.51
CA MET A 88 -2.94 10.24 7.51
C MET A 88 -4.48 10.26 7.61
N SER A 89 -5.12 11.25 6.99
CA SER A 89 -6.58 11.34 6.95
C SER A 89 -7.06 12.04 5.69
N MET A 90 -8.34 11.88 5.37
CA MET A 90 -8.98 12.64 4.29
C MET A 90 -8.95 14.15 4.58
N HIS A 91 -9.02 14.56 5.84
CA HIS A 91 -8.92 15.96 6.21
C HIS A 91 -7.54 16.53 5.83
N GLU A 92 -6.46 15.87 6.22
CA GLU A 92 -5.11 16.26 5.86
C GLU A 92 -4.89 16.27 4.35
N TYR A 93 -5.43 15.29 3.62
CA TYR A 93 -5.39 15.27 2.16
C TYR A 93 -6.02 16.54 1.57
N LEU A 94 -7.22 16.91 2.03
CA LEU A 94 -7.91 18.10 1.55
C LEU A 94 -7.18 19.40 1.93
N GLU A 95 -6.53 19.45 3.07
CA GLU A 95 -5.71 20.60 3.47
C GLU A 95 -4.47 20.73 2.58
N ARG A 96 -3.75 19.62 2.32
CA ARG A 96 -2.62 19.61 1.40
C ARG A 96 -3.04 20.04 -0.02
N GLN A 97 -4.19 19.56 -0.49
CA GLN A 97 -4.75 19.98 -1.77
C GLN A 97 -5.06 21.48 -1.79
N ARG A 98 -5.70 22.03 -0.76
CA ARG A 98 -6.01 23.47 -0.67
C ARG A 98 -4.73 24.32 -0.65
N ALA A 99 -3.72 23.91 0.09
CA ALA A 99 -2.44 24.60 0.15
C ALA A 99 -1.76 24.65 -1.23
N MET A 100 -1.77 23.56 -1.98
CA MET A 100 -1.26 23.51 -3.35
C MET A 100 -2.01 24.46 -4.31
N TRP A 101 -3.33 24.51 -4.20
CA TRP A 101 -4.14 25.41 -5.03
C TRP A 101 -3.95 26.88 -4.66
N ALA A 102 -3.69 27.19 -3.38
CA ALA A 102 -3.45 28.55 -2.90
C ALA A 102 -2.08 29.09 -3.34
N ASP A 103 -1.08 28.25 -3.47
CA ASP A 103 0.26 28.60 -3.96
C ASP A 103 0.75 27.58 -5.00
N PRO A 104 0.43 27.78 -6.27
CA PRO A 104 0.86 26.90 -7.36
C PRO A 104 2.40 26.79 -7.49
N SER A 105 3.16 27.75 -6.93
CA SER A 105 4.62 27.68 -6.94
C SER A 105 5.17 26.63 -5.98
N GLN A 106 4.41 26.28 -4.95
CA GLN A 106 4.72 25.19 -4.01
C GLN A 106 4.31 23.82 -4.53
N GLY A 107 3.39 23.80 -5.51
CA GLY A 107 2.81 22.59 -6.09
C GLY A 107 3.38 22.20 -7.45
N GLY A 108 4.58 22.68 -7.80
CA GLY A 108 5.19 22.38 -9.11
C GLY A 108 5.17 20.90 -9.45
N GLY A 109 4.29 20.50 -10.36
CA GLY A 109 4.24 19.30 -11.21
C GLY A 109 4.45 17.91 -10.59
N GLU A 110 5.22 17.79 -9.56
CA GLU A 110 5.65 16.51 -8.99
C GLU A 110 5.01 16.17 -7.64
N ARG A 111 4.11 17.01 -7.13
CA ARG A 111 3.66 16.90 -5.74
C ARG A 111 2.15 16.97 -5.53
N ASN A 112 1.37 16.35 -6.38
CA ASN A 112 0.04 15.96 -5.94
C ASN A 112 0.21 14.99 -4.77
N PRO A 113 -0.26 15.34 -3.56
CA PRO A 113 -0.14 14.42 -2.45
C PRO A 113 -0.92 13.15 -2.78
N LEU A 114 -0.32 12.00 -2.48
CA LEU A 114 -1.06 10.73 -2.47
C LEU A 114 -2.30 10.88 -1.61
N GLN A 115 -3.35 10.17 -1.93
CA GLN A 115 -4.48 10.01 -1.01
C GLN A 115 -4.07 9.11 0.16
N SER A 116 -4.85 9.17 1.23
CA SER A 116 -4.68 8.32 2.40
C SER A 116 -4.74 6.83 2.03
N LEU A 117 -3.95 6.02 2.72
CA LEU A 117 -3.86 4.58 2.52
C LEU A 117 -4.40 3.86 3.75
N TYR A 118 -4.98 2.68 3.55
CA TYR A 118 -5.51 1.83 4.62
C TYR A 118 -4.74 0.51 4.66
N ALA A 119 -4.14 0.19 5.80
CA ALA A 119 -3.38 -1.03 5.97
C ALA A 119 -3.72 -1.70 7.30
N GLY A 120 -3.70 -3.03 7.33
CA GLY A 120 -3.93 -3.79 8.56
C GLY A 120 -3.81 -5.29 8.36
N GLY A 121 -3.41 -5.99 9.43
CA GLY A 121 -3.24 -7.44 9.42
C GLY A 121 -2.14 -7.93 8.48
N ASN A 122 -1.21 -7.07 8.11
CA ASN A 122 -0.12 -7.44 7.21
C ASN A 122 1.04 -8.08 7.96
N ILE A 123 1.79 -8.94 7.29
CA ILE A 123 3.02 -9.55 7.78
C ILE A 123 4.18 -9.02 6.95
N TYR A 124 5.17 -8.43 7.60
CA TYR A 124 6.37 -7.88 6.99
C TYR A 124 7.58 -8.72 7.37
N LEU A 125 8.17 -9.40 6.40
CA LEU A 125 9.32 -10.27 6.57
C LEU A 125 10.61 -9.61 6.06
N SER A 126 11.73 -10.01 6.65
CA SER A 126 13.08 -9.76 6.11
C SER A 126 13.34 -8.34 5.58
N GLY A 127 12.98 -7.33 6.36
CA GLY A 127 13.23 -5.93 6.01
C GLY A 127 12.16 -5.26 5.15
N ALA A 128 11.07 -5.93 4.82
CA ALA A 128 9.87 -5.24 4.35
C ALA A 128 9.36 -4.31 5.45
N GLN A 129 8.89 -3.14 5.06
CA GLN A 129 8.48 -2.10 6.00
C GLN A 129 7.00 -1.79 5.85
N GLY A 130 6.29 -1.66 6.98
CA GLY A 130 4.96 -1.10 7.03
C GLY A 130 4.94 0.40 6.75
N LEU A 131 3.77 1.01 6.86
CA LEU A 131 3.66 2.46 6.90
C LEU A 131 4.43 2.98 8.12
N ASN A 132 5.22 4.04 7.91
CA ASN A 132 5.87 4.71 9.03
C ASN A 132 4.79 5.28 9.94
N LYS A 133 4.74 4.75 11.16
CA LYS A 133 3.92 5.37 12.22
C LYS A 133 4.59 6.69 12.57
N GLN A 134 4.02 7.80 12.16
CA GLN A 134 4.46 9.08 12.69
C GLN A 134 4.18 9.05 14.19
N GLU A 135 5.21 9.20 15.00
CA GLU A 135 5.05 9.45 16.43
C GLU A 135 4.24 10.74 16.57
N GLY A 136 2.96 10.59 16.87
CA GLY A 136 2.03 11.69 16.95
C GLY A 136 2.05 12.36 18.30
N THR A 137 1.72 13.64 18.32
CA THR A 137 1.31 14.36 19.52
C THR A 137 -0.11 13.96 19.91
N ALA A 138 -0.52 14.21 21.15
CA ALA A 138 -1.77 13.72 21.76
C ALA A 138 -3.10 14.06 21.01
N ASP A 139 -3.04 14.76 19.89
CA ASP A 139 -4.17 15.17 19.05
C ASP A 139 -4.35 14.32 17.79
N ASP A 140 -3.63 13.22 17.69
CA ASP A 140 -3.59 12.36 16.50
C ASP A 140 -4.73 11.33 16.41
N SER A 141 -5.79 11.49 17.17
CA SER A 141 -6.93 10.55 17.18
C SER A 141 -7.66 10.41 15.84
N GLU A 142 -7.46 11.34 14.92
CA GLU A 142 -8.07 11.33 13.58
C GLU A 142 -7.11 10.86 12.48
N ARG A 143 -5.84 10.62 12.81
CA ARG A 143 -4.85 10.21 11.82
C ARG A 143 -4.98 8.73 11.50
N MET A 144 -4.98 8.41 10.22
CA MET A 144 -4.84 7.04 9.79
C MET A 144 -3.47 6.51 10.16
N GLN A 145 -3.47 5.40 10.86
CA GLN A 145 -2.28 4.61 11.14
C GLN A 145 -2.51 3.21 10.57
N GLU A 146 -1.42 2.52 10.26
CA GLU A 146 -1.53 1.10 10.00
C GLU A 146 -2.20 0.44 11.21
N ASP A 147 -3.05 -0.56 10.97
CA ASP A 147 -3.87 -1.24 11.97
C ASP A 147 -4.98 -0.38 12.63
N ALA A 148 -5.22 0.82 12.15
CA ALA A 148 -6.36 1.60 12.60
C ALA A 148 -7.69 0.93 12.18
N PRO A 149 -8.76 1.08 12.98
CA PRO A 149 -10.08 0.56 12.61
C PRO A 149 -10.52 1.09 11.25
N PHE A 150 -10.98 0.19 10.40
CA PHE A 150 -11.44 0.50 9.07
C PHE A 150 -12.97 0.35 9.00
N PHE A 151 -13.66 1.41 8.61
CA PHE A 151 -15.15 1.45 8.57
C PHE A 151 -15.83 0.97 9.86
N GLY A 152 -15.31 1.33 11.02
CA GLY A 152 -15.90 0.94 12.31
C GLY A 152 -15.65 -0.53 12.70
N GLY A 153 -14.84 -1.24 11.93
CA GLY A 153 -14.37 -2.60 12.27
C GLY A 153 -13.27 -2.58 13.33
N THR A 154 -12.86 -3.76 13.76
CA THR A 154 -11.68 -3.95 14.59
C THR A 154 -10.43 -3.94 13.69
N ALA A 155 -9.40 -3.20 14.06
CA ALA A 155 -8.11 -3.27 13.38
C ALA A 155 -7.51 -4.67 13.55
N SER A 156 -6.92 -5.18 12.49
CA SER A 156 -6.09 -6.39 12.54
C SER A 156 -4.64 -5.96 12.69
N THR A 157 -3.97 -6.45 13.72
CA THR A 157 -2.58 -6.07 14.02
C THR A 157 -1.65 -6.60 12.95
N SER A 158 -0.81 -5.74 12.40
CA SER A 158 0.28 -6.13 11.53
C SER A 158 1.48 -6.61 12.35
N VAL A 159 2.28 -7.50 11.76
CA VAL A 159 3.43 -8.13 12.40
C VAL A 159 4.66 -7.97 11.54
N ALA A 160 5.78 -7.59 12.18
CA ALA A 160 7.09 -7.59 11.55
C ALA A 160 7.93 -8.76 12.07
N CYS A 161 8.65 -9.43 11.17
CA CYS A 161 9.54 -10.55 11.50
C CYS A 161 10.80 -10.46 10.63
N ASP A 162 11.96 -10.48 11.25
CA ASP A 162 13.25 -10.36 10.55
C ASP A 162 13.67 -11.66 9.83
N GLU A 163 12.95 -12.75 10.05
CA GLU A 163 13.26 -14.02 9.40
C GLU A 163 12.88 -13.99 7.91
N PRO A 164 13.75 -14.48 7.04
CA PRO A 164 13.44 -14.59 5.62
C PRO A 164 12.49 -15.76 5.34
N MET A 165 11.62 -15.56 4.35
CA MET A 165 10.81 -16.61 3.76
C MET A 165 11.17 -16.77 2.29
N PRO A 166 12.16 -17.59 1.94
CA PRO A 166 12.49 -17.86 0.56
C PRO A 166 11.29 -18.47 -0.18
N VAL A 167 10.99 -17.92 -1.34
CA VAL A 167 9.91 -18.39 -2.23
C VAL A 167 10.53 -18.87 -3.53
N THR A 168 10.26 -20.10 -3.91
CA THR A 168 10.78 -20.71 -5.13
C THR A 168 9.63 -21.28 -5.94
N LEU A 169 9.65 -21.03 -7.24
CA LEU A 169 8.78 -21.70 -8.20
C LEU A 169 9.45 -23.00 -8.63
N VAL A 170 8.76 -24.10 -8.45
CA VAL A 170 9.22 -25.44 -8.83
C VAL A 170 8.29 -25.97 -9.91
N GLU A 171 8.86 -26.30 -11.07
CA GLU A 171 8.14 -26.96 -12.15
C GLU A 171 8.25 -28.47 -12.00
N GLU A 172 7.13 -29.14 -11.93
CA GLU A 172 7.03 -30.59 -11.91
C GLU A 172 6.24 -31.08 -13.13
N LEU A 173 6.17 -32.41 -13.33
CA LEU A 173 5.51 -32.99 -14.51
C LEU A 173 4.02 -32.68 -14.61
N ASP A 174 3.37 -32.41 -13.50
CA ASP A 174 1.94 -32.18 -13.37
C ASP A 174 1.56 -30.71 -13.09
N GLY A 175 2.57 -29.81 -12.91
CA GLY A 175 2.28 -28.41 -12.69
C GLY A 175 3.40 -27.56 -12.17
N LEU A 176 3.07 -26.31 -11.89
CA LEU A 176 3.95 -25.32 -11.29
C LEU A 176 3.58 -25.13 -9.81
N TYR A 177 4.54 -25.34 -8.94
CA TYR A 177 4.36 -25.29 -7.50
C TYR A 177 5.13 -24.13 -6.88
N LEU A 178 4.53 -23.50 -5.87
CA LEU A 178 5.21 -22.54 -5.02
C LEU A 178 5.75 -23.29 -3.77
N GLN A 179 7.04 -23.27 -3.59
CA GLN A 179 7.70 -23.80 -2.41
C GLN A 179 8.20 -22.64 -1.53
N CYS A 180 7.79 -22.64 -0.27
CA CYS A 180 8.28 -21.70 0.74
C CYS A 180 8.31 -22.37 2.12
N THR A 181 9.17 -21.85 2.99
CA THR A 181 9.20 -22.25 4.41
C THR A 181 8.74 -21.06 5.23
N VAL A 182 7.57 -21.17 5.82
CA VAL A 182 7.01 -20.11 6.65
C VAL A 182 7.81 -20.05 7.96
N PRO A 183 8.29 -18.86 8.37
CA PRO A 183 8.95 -18.68 9.66
C PRO A 183 8.05 -19.14 10.82
N GLN A 184 8.63 -19.73 11.87
CA GLN A 184 7.87 -20.21 13.01
C GLN A 184 7.07 -19.08 13.68
N ALA A 185 7.68 -17.91 13.83
CA ALA A 185 7.00 -16.74 14.39
C ALA A 185 5.72 -16.34 13.63
N VAL A 186 5.67 -16.58 12.31
CA VAL A 186 4.49 -16.33 11.49
C VAL A 186 3.46 -17.45 11.62
N ALA A 187 3.92 -18.70 11.70
CA ALA A 187 3.03 -19.86 11.84
C ALA A 187 2.24 -19.85 13.17
N GLU A 188 2.73 -19.14 14.18
CA GLU A 188 2.10 -19.02 15.50
C GLU A 188 1.05 -17.88 15.58
N ILE A 189 0.94 -17.05 14.54
CA ILE A 189 -0.02 -15.92 14.48
C ILE A 189 -1.42 -16.40 14.03
N GLY A 190 -1.53 -17.54 13.41
CA GLY A 190 -2.78 -18.15 12.90
C GLY A 190 -3.49 -19.04 13.94
#